data_490660bf202a28a0be40847e9b030554
#
_entry.id   490660bf202a28a0be40847e9b030554
#
_cell.length_a   1.000
_cell.length_b   1.000
_cell.length_c   1.000
_cell.angle_alpha   90.00
_cell.angle_beta   90.00
_cell.angle_gamma   90.00
#
_symmetry.space_group_name_H-M   'P 1'
#
loop_
_entity.id
_entity.type
_entity.pdbx_description
1 polymer ?
#
loop_
_entity_poly.entity_id
_entity_poly.type
_entity_poly.pdbx_seq_one_letter_code
_entity_poly.pdbx_strand_id
1 'polypeptide(L)'
;YVHSIIKFNNGLIKILAHDTSMKIPIFNSIYDQNVKKIKSKRLKMEKFNNLKFSKPDIKRFPSLKILKMITKKITLFETVLVSANDQLVDLFLEGKINFLDITIFLKKILRMKIFLKYKKRSPKNYKELINLSNYVRLKTRTLCI
;
A
#
# COMPACT_ATOMS: atom_id res chain seq x y z
N TYR A 1 16.22 3.79 -4.21
CA TYR A 1 17.24 2.85 -3.73
C TYR A 1 16.91 2.22 -2.38
N VAL A 2 16.29 2.95 -1.44
CA VAL A 2 15.89 2.38 -0.14
C VAL A 2 14.50 1.79 -0.26
N HIS A 3 14.39 0.48 -0.01
CA HIS A 3 13.13 -0.24 -0.05
C HIS A 3 12.38 -0.13 1.28
N SER A 4 13.10 -0.33 2.39
CA SER A 4 12.53 -0.19 3.72
C SER A 4 13.57 0.21 4.76
N ILE A 5 13.10 0.88 5.82
CA ILE A 5 13.87 1.18 7.03
C ILE A 5 13.09 0.58 8.19
N ILE A 6 13.69 -0.39 8.87
CA ILE A 6 13.08 -1.10 9.99
C ILE A 6 13.77 -0.64 11.27
N LYS A 7 13.01 -0.06 12.19
CA LYS A 7 13.48 0.32 13.53
C LYS A 7 12.97 -0.69 14.54
N PHE A 8 13.87 -1.36 15.21
CA PHE A 8 13.57 -2.31 16.28
C PHE A 8 13.45 -1.62 17.64
N ASN A 9 12.74 -2.24 18.56
CA ASN A 9 12.55 -1.69 19.92
C ASN A 9 13.84 -1.64 20.73
N ASN A 10 14.83 -2.45 20.40
CA ASN A 10 16.17 -2.47 21.02
C ASN A 10 17.12 -1.38 20.47
N GLY A 11 16.62 -0.46 19.64
CA GLY A 11 17.41 0.62 19.04
C GLY A 11 18.11 0.29 17.72
N LEU A 12 18.14 -0.98 17.31
CA LEU A 12 18.71 -1.39 16.02
C LEU A 12 17.88 -0.80 14.86
N ILE A 13 18.57 -0.34 13.82
CA ILE A 13 17.96 0.10 12.57
C ILE A 13 18.52 -0.75 11.42
N LYS A 14 17.64 -1.40 10.67
CA LYS A 14 18.00 -2.14 9.45
C LYS A 14 17.49 -1.41 8.23
N ILE A 15 18.38 -1.13 7.29
CA ILE A 15 18.05 -0.49 6.01
C ILE A 15 18.17 -1.54 4.92
N LEU A 16 17.08 -1.78 4.19
CA LEU A 16 17.08 -2.61 2.99
C LEU A 16 17.18 -1.70 1.78
N ALA A 17 18.28 -1.86 1.05
CA ALA A 17 18.56 -1.08 -0.16
C ALA A 17 18.89 -2.01 -1.33
N HIS A 18 18.41 -1.63 -2.51
CA HIS A 18 18.69 -2.34 -3.75
C HIS A 18 18.68 -1.37 -4.94
N ASP A 19 19.08 -1.80 -6.12
CA ASP A 19 18.88 -1.03 -7.35
C ASP A 19 17.38 -0.79 -7.58
N THR A 20 17.02 0.22 -8.37
CA THR A 20 15.63 0.72 -8.55
C THR A 20 14.63 -0.30 -9.09
N SER A 21 15.07 -1.50 -9.46
CA SER A 21 14.21 -2.56 -9.99
C SER A 21 13.48 -3.33 -8.88
N MET A 22 12.14 -3.32 -8.92
CA MET A 22 11.29 -4.12 -8.02
C MET A 22 11.43 -5.64 -8.23
N LYS A 23 12.04 -6.08 -9.33
CA LYS A 23 12.36 -7.50 -9.55
C LYS A 23 13.24 -8.07 -8.42
N ILE A 24 14.12 -7.25 -7.84
CA ILE A 24 15.06 -7.67 -6.80
C ILE A 24 14.32 -8.09 -5.51
N PRO A 25 13.50 -7.25 -4.85
CA PRO A 25 12.82 -7.66 -3.64
C PRO A 25 11.78 -8.76 -3.90
N ILE A 26 11.08 -8.75 -5.04
CA ILE A 26 10.12 -9.80 -5.40
C ILE A 26 10.84 -11.14 -5.56
N PHE A 27 11.96 -11.19 -6.30
CA PHE A 27 12.75 -12.40 -6.47
C PHE A 27 13.21 -12.97 -5.12
N ASN A 28 13.77 -12.12 -4.25
CA ASN A 28 14.26 -12.53 -2.94
C ASN A 28 13.16 -12.92 -1.94
N SER A 29 11.89 -12.54 -2.20
CA SER A 29 10.75 -13.01 -1.40
C SER A 29 10.24 -14.40 -1.81
N ILE A 30 10.54 -14.82 -3.04
CA ILE A 30 10.05 -16.10 -3.61
C ILE A 30 11.12 -17.19 -3.53
N TYR A 31 12.40 -16.82 -3.75
CA TYR A 31 13.49 -17.77 -3.84
C TYR A 31 14.44 -17.64 -2.67
N ASP A 32 14.91 -18.78 -2.14
CA ASP A 32 16.00 -18.81 -1.18
C ASP A 32 17.30 -18.33 -1.85
N GLN A 33 18.07 -17.51 -1.15
CA GLN A 33 19.32 -16.91 -1.63
C GLN A 33 20.38 -17.94 -2.00
N ASN A 34 20.30 -19.16 -1.46
CA ASN A 34 21.23 -20.24 -1.72
C ASN A 34 20.95 -21.01 -3.01
N VAL A 35 19.74 -20.88 -3.58
CA VAL A 35 19.29 -21.72 -4.70
C VAL A 35 19.38 -21.01 -6.05
N LYS A 36 19.04 -19.72 -6.09
CA LYS A 36 19.02 -18.92 -7.33
C LYS A 36 19.61 -17.54 -7.10
N LYS A 37 20.23 -16.97 -8.15
CA LYS A 37 20.79 -15.61 -8.13
C LYS A 37 20.14 -14.77 -9.22
N ILE A 38 19.74 -13.55 -8.87
CA ILE A 38 19.33 -12.53 -9.83
C ILE A 38 20.52 -11.66 -10.22
N LYS A 39 20.70 -11.44 -11.53
CA LYS A 39 21.70 -10.46 -12.01
C LYS A 39 21.13 -9.05 -11.80
N SER A 40 21.78 -8.24 -11.00
CA SER A 40 21.44 -6.83 -10.78
C SER A 40 22.68 -5.96 -10.95
N LYS A 41 22.49 -4.70 -11.28
CA LYS A 41 23.59 -3.73 -11.27
C LYS A 41 24.04 -3.51 -9.84
N ARG A 42 25.37 -3.41 -9.65
CA ARG A 42 25.92 -3.07 -8.32
C ARG A 42 25.45 -1.68 -7.90
N LEU A 43 24.92 -1.58 -6.68
CA LEU A 43 24.59 -0.30 -6.08
C LEU A 43 25.89 0.48 -5.82
N LYS A 44 26.04 1.66 -6.43
CA LYS A 44 27.19 2.53 -6.16
C LYS A 44 27.04 3.18 -4.79
N MET A 45 27.96 2.98 -3.88
CA MET A 45 27.94 3.52 -2.51
C MET A 45 27.85 5.05 -2.49
N GLU A 46 28.45 5.74 -3.47
CA GLU A 46 28.34 7.18 -3.62
C GLU A 46 26.89 7.67 -3.74
N LYS A 47 26.03 6.92 -4.47
CA LYS A 47 24.60 7.25 -4.57
C LYS A 47 23.89 7.03 -3.26
N PHE A 48 24.31 6.06 -2.47
CA PHE A 48 23.74 5.75 -1.17
C PHE A 48 24.07 6.83 -0.14
N ASN A 49 25.31 7.30 -0.12
CA ASN A 49 25.79 8.33 0.80
C ASN A 49 25.09 9.69 0.59
N ASN A 50 24.57 9.96 -0.61
CA ASN A 50 23.88 11.20 -0.95
C ASN A 50 22.35 11.16 -0.73
N LEU A 51 21.80 10.08 -0.15
CA LEU A 51 20.38 10.00 0.13
C LEU A 51 19.99 10.89 1.31
N LYS A 52 19.03 11.80 1.07
CA LYS A 52 18.45 12.65 2.10
C LYS A 52 17.10 12.11 2.52
N PHE A 53 16.93 11.85 3.81
CA PHE A 53 15.66 11.44 4.39
C PHE A 53 14.99 12.64 5.06
N SER A 54 13.76 12.93 4.68
CA SER A 54 12.94 13.99 5.27
C SER A 54 11.56 13.45 5.66
N LYS A 55 10.90 14.13 6.58
CA LYS A 55 9.50 13.82 6.89
C LYS A 55 8.64 14.04 5.64
N PRO A 56 7.71 13.11 5.34
CA PRO A 56 6.85 13.27 4.18
C PRO A 56 5.90 14.47 4.36
N ASP A 57 5.77 15.28 3.32
CA ASP A 57 4.83 16.39 3.31
C ASP A 57 3.40 15.87 3.14
N ILE A 58 2.58 16.01 4.20
CA ILE A 58 1.18 15.58 4.21
C ILE A 58 0.30 16.41 3.26
N LYS A 59 0.69 17.65 2.93
CA LYS A 59 -0.04 18.47 1.94
C LYS A 59 0.19 17.90 0.54
N ARG A 60 1.44 17.60 0.22
CA ARG A 60 1.83 17.00 -1.06
C ARG A 60 1.36 15.55 -1.21
N PHE A 61 1.36 14.77 -0.12
CA PHE A 61 0.97 13.35 -0.10
C PHE A 61 -0.22 13.13 0.85
N PRO A 62 -1.43 13.61 0.48
CA PRO A 62 -2.60 13.57 1.37
C PRO A 62 -3.10 12.15 1.67
N SER A 63 -2.72 11.15 0.87
CA SER A 63 -3.02 9.72 1.11
C SER A 63 -2.39 9.20 2.41
N LEU A 64 -1.28 9.78 2.89
CA LEU A 64 -0.66 9.40 4.16
C LEU A 64 -1.59 9.59 5.37
N LYS A 65 -2.58 10.49 5.28
CA LYS A 65 -3.61 10.63 6.32
C LYS A 65 -4.50 9.39 6.44
N ILE A 66 -4.62 8.59 5.38
CA ILE A 66 -5.43 7.37 5.36
C ILE A 66 -4.82 6.31 6.27
N LEU A 67 -3.48 6.26 6.38
CA LEU A 67 -2.78 5.33 7.27
C LEU A 67 -3.21 5.47 8.74
N LYS A 68 -3.59 6.68 9.17
CA LYS A 68 -4.12 6.93 10.52
C LYS A 68 -5.52 6.34 10.75
N MET A 69 -6.21 5.95 9.69
CA MET A 69 -7.55 5.33 9.78
C MET A 69 -7.46 3.82 9.98
N ILE A 70 -6.31 3.21 9.68
CA ILE A 70 -6.04 1.77 9.83
C ILE A 70 -5.91 1.46 11.32
N THR A 71 -6.48 0.33 11.73
CA THR A 71 -6.40 -0.15 13.10
C THR A 71 -5.11 -0.93 13.35
N LYS A 72 -4.68 -1.07 14.62
CA LYS A 72 -3.54 -1.92 14.97
C LYS A 72 -3.87 -3.42 14.88
N LYS A 73 -5.14 -3.78 14.89
CA LYS A 73 -5.62 -5.17 14.78
C LYS A 73 -5.97 -5.45 13.33
N ILE A 74 -5.77 -6.68 12.89
CA ILE A 74 -6.20 -7.14 11.56
C ILE A 74 -7.72 -7.17 11.50
N THR A 75 -8.29 -6.38 10.59
CA THR A 75 -9.74 -6.24 10.42
C THR A 75 -10.14 -6.33 8.94
N LEU A 76 -11.41 -6.41 8.65
CA LEU A 76 -11.93 -6.34 7.28
C LEU A 76 -11.84 -4.93 6.68
N PHE A 77 -11.49 -3.91 7.48
CA PHE A 77 -11.38 -2.53 7.00
C PHE A 77 -10.20 -2.34 6.04
N GLU A 78 -9.12 -3.09 6.21
CA GLU A 78 -7.99 -3.11 5.30
C GLU A 78 -8.40 -3.67 3.93
N THR A 79 -9.29 -4.67 3.90
CA THR A 79 -9.88 -5.17 2.64
C THR A 79 -10.70 -4.08 1.95
N VAL A 80 -11.49 -3.31 2.71
CA VAL A 80 -12.24 -2.17 2.15
C VAL A 80 -11.27 -1.15 1.54
N LEU A 81 -10.21 -0.79 2.26
CA LEU A 81 -9.23 0.19 1.82
C LEU A 81 -8.55 -0.26 0.51
N VAL A 82 -8.02 -1.48 0.49
CA VAL A 82 -7.28 -2.00 -0.69
C VAL A 82 -8.22 -2.12 -1.88
N SER A 83 -9.39 -2.73 -1.70
CA SER A 83 -10.34 -2.94 -2.82
C SER A 83 -10.89 -1.64 -3.40
N ALA A 84 -11.15 -0.63 -2.55
CA ALA A 84 -11.56 0.70 -3.01
C ALA A 84 -10.42 1.40 -3.76
N ASN A 85 -9.20 1.34 -3.24
CA ASN A 85 -8.03 1.92 -3.90
C ASN A 85 -7.79 1.31 -5.27
N ASP A 86 -7.80 -0.02 -5.37
CA ASP A 86 -7.60 -0.72 -6.65
C ASP A 86 -8.65 -0.30 -7.69
N GLN A 87 -9.94 -0.25 -7.30
CA GLN A 87 -10.99 0.16 -8.20
C GLN A 87 -10.86 1.62 -8.64
N LEU A 88 -10.39 2.51 -7.75
CA LEU A 88 -10.13 3.91 -8.11
C LEU A 88 -8.94 4.04 -9.07
N VAL A 89 -7.91 3.20 -8.89
CA VAL A 89 -6.78 3.13 -9.84
C VAL A 89 -7.26 2.64 -11.20
N ASP A 90 -8.11 1.60 -11.25
CA ASP A 90 -8.70 1.12 -12.50
C ASP A 90 -9.47 2.24 -13.21
N LEU A 91 -10.32 2.99 -12.48
CA LEU A 91 -11.07 4.12 -13.03
C LEU A 91 -10.17 5.26 -13.53
N PHE A 92 -9.06 5.51 -12.87
CA PHE A 92 -8.06 6.46 -13.33
C PHE A 92 -7.39 5.99 -14.62
N LEU A 93 -7.00 4.72 -14.69
CA LEU A 93 -6.40 4.15 -15.91
C LEU A 93 -7.39 4.09 -17.08
N GLU A 94 -8.70 3.94 -16.79
CA GLU A 94 -9.79 4.07 -17.77
C GLU A 94 -10.07 5.53 -18.19
N GLY A 95 -9.38 6.52 -17.60
CA GLY A 95 -9.59 7.95 -17.88
C GLY A 95 -10.89 8.54 -17.31
N LYS A 96 -11.57 7.83 -16.39
CA LYS A 96 -12.86 8.26 -15.82
C LYS A 96 -12.75 9.22 -14.65
N ILE A 97 -11.62 9.22 -13.97
CA ILE A 97 -11.30 10.13 -12.86
C ILE A 97 -9.87 10.64 -13.00
N ASN A 98 -9.55 11.77 -12.35
CA ASN A 98 -8.18 12.31 -12.32
C ASN A 98 -7.35 11.64 -11.21
N PHE A 99 -6.02 11.76 -11.30
CA PHE A 99 -5.09 11.21 -10.30
C PHE A 99 -5.38 11.68 -8.87
N LEU A 100 -5.68 12.97 -8.68
CA LEU A 100 -5.97 13.54 -7.37
C LEU A 100 -7.30 13.05 -6.79
N ASP A 101 -8.25 12.66 -7.65
CA ASP A 101 -9.56 12.16 -7.27
C ASP A 101 -9.45 10.81 -6.53
N ILE A 102 -8.43 10.00 -6.83
CA ILE A 102 -8.17 8.74 -6.12
C ILE A 102 -8.17 8.96 -4.60
N THR A 103 -7.37 9.91 -4.12
CA THR A 103 -7.27 10.17 -2.67
C THR A 103 -8.56 10.77 -2.10
N ILE A 104 -9.25 11.62 -2.87
CA ILE A 104 -10.50 12.28 -2.45
C ILE A 104 -11.60 11.22 -2.29
N PHE A 105 -11.84 10.42 -3.32
CA PHE A 105 -12.86 9.37 -3.29
C PHE A 105 -12.53 8.28 -2.28
N LEU A 106 -11.27 7.86 -2.18
CA LEU A 106 -10.87 6.87 -1.19
C LEU A 106 -11.20 7.34 0.24
N LYS A 107 -10.89 8.59 0.60
CA LYS A 107 -11.27 9.16 1.89
C LYS A 107 -12.78 9.18 2.10
N LYS A 108 -13.55 9.55 1.07
CA LYS A 108 -15.03 9.58 1.12
C LYS A 108 -15.58 8.18 1.39
N ILE A 109 -15.13 7.17 0.63
CA ILE A 109 -15.55 5.77 0.77
C ILE A 109 -15.23 5.23 2.16
N LEU A 110 -14.01 5.42 2.64
CA LEU A 110 -13.57 4.92 3.95
C LEU A 110 -14.31 5.54 5.14
N ARG A 111 -14.98 6.69 4.96
CA ARG A 111 -15.82 7.35 5.98
C ARG A 111 -17.30 6.95 5.93
N MET A 112 -17.72 6.19 4.92
CA MET A 112 -19.10 5.75 4.83
C MET A 112 -19.47 4.80 5.98
N LYS A 113 -20.62 5.01 6.59
CA LYS A 113 -21.13 4.19 7.71
C LYS A 113 -21.14 2.69 7.37
N ILE A 114 -21.50 2.35 6.12
CA ILE A 114 -21.53 0.96 5.64
C ILE A 114 -20.16 0.27 5.70
N PHE A 115 -19.06 1.03 5.61
CA PHE A 115 -17.69 0.50 5.65
C PHE A 115 -17.02 0.66 7.01
N LEU A 116 -17.38 1.67 7.81
CA LEU A 116 -16.82 1.88 9.15
C LEU A 116 -17.06 0.71 10.10
N LYS A 117 -18.19 -0.03 9.93
CA LYS A 117 -18.48 -1.22 10.74
C LYS A 117 -17.39 -2.30 10.65
N TYR A 118 -16.66 -2.36 9.52
CA TYR A 118 -15.60 -3.35 9.30
C TYR A 118 -14.34 -3.10 10.12
N LYS A 119 -14.16 -1.92 10.73
CA LYS A 119 -13.06 -1.65 11.67
C LYS A 119 -13.08 -2.52 12.93
N LYS A 120 -14.25 -3.07 13.27
CA LYS A 120 -14.45 -3.91 14.46
C LYS A 120 -14.60 -5.40 14.12
N ARG A 121 -14.45 -5.77 12.85
CA ARG A 121 -14.65 -7.15 12.38
C ARG A 121 -13.37 -7.72 11.84
N SER A 122 -12.89 -8.82 12.44
CA SER A 122 -11.82 -9.62 11.89
C SER A 122 -12.35 -10.59 10.80
N PRO A 123 -11.56 -10.91 9.76
CA PRO A 123 -11.96 -11.86 8.74
C PRO A 123 -12.11 -13.26 9.35
N LYS A 124 -13.18 -13.96 8.96
CA LYS A 124 -13.43 -15.36 9.39
C LYS A 124 -12.77 -16.37 8.44
N ASN A 125 -12.80 -16.07 7.15
CA ASN A 125 -12.27 -16.94 6.10
C ASN A 125 -11.99 -16.13 4.82
N TYR A 126 -11.31 -16.74 3.85
CA TYR A 126 -10.96 -16.11 2.57
C TYR A 126 -12.19 -15.74 1.72
N LYS A 127 -13.27 -16.53 1.78
CA LYS A 127 -14.50 -16.24 1.01
C LYS A 127 -15.13 -14.92 1.44
N GLU A 128 -15.12 -14.61 2.75
CA GLU A 128 -15.58 -13.33 3.27
C GLU A 128 -14.76 -12.16 2.72
N LEU A 129 -13.43 -12.34 2.62
CA LEU A 129 -12.53 -11.33 2.04
C LEU A 129 -12.86 -11.06 0.57
N ILE A 130 -13.03 -12.12 -0.23
CA ILE A 130 -13.36 -12.01 -1.67
C ILE A 130 -14.72 -11.34 -1.87
N ASN A 131 -15.75 -11.78 -1.13
CA ASN A 131 -17.09 -11.21 -1.25
C ASN A 131 -17.11 -9.73 -0.87
N LEU A 132 -16.41 -9.36 0.21
CA LEU A 132 -16.29 -7.96 0.61
C LEU A 132 -15.52 -7.15 -0.44
N SER A 133 -14.42 -7.68 -0.98
CA SER A 133 -13.64 -7.02 -2.03
C SER A 133 -14.52 -6.71 -3.24
N ASN A 134 -15.26 -7.70 -3.75
CA ASN A 134 -16.15 -7.53 -4.90
C ASN A 134 -17.25 -6.49 -4.61
N TYR A 135 -17.86 -6.53 -3.43
CA TYR A 135 -18.85 -5.56 -3.00
C TYR A 135 -18.29 -4.13 -2.94
N VAL A 136 -17.09 -3.96 -2.38
CA VAL A 136 -16.44 -2.65 -2.28
C VAL A 136 -16.10 -2.11 -3.67
N ARG A 137 -15.54 -2.95 -4.56
CA ARG A 137 -15.23 -2.55 -5.95
C ARG A 137 -16.49 -2.08 -6.68
N LEU A 138 -17.57 -2.84 -6.61
CA LEU A 138 -18.85 -2.45 -7.22
C LEU A 138 -19.36 -1.12 -6.68
N LYS A 139 -19.38 -0.95 -5.35
CA LYS A 139 -19.82 0.30 -4.71
C LYS A 139 -18.93 1.48 -5.04
N THR A 140 -17.62 1.29 -5.12
CA THR A 140 -16.68 2.33 -5.52
C THR A 140 -16.96 2.80 -6.94
N ARG A 141 -17.15 1.86 -7.87
CA ARG A 141 -17.47 2.17 -9.27
C ARG A 141 -18.77 2.97 -9.40
N THR A 142 -19.84 2.54 -8.73
CA THR A 142 -21.14 3.24 -8.76
C THR A 142 -21.17 4.61 -8.08
N LEU A 143 -20.17 4.94 -7.26
CA LEU A 143 -20.07 6.24 -6.59
C LEU A 143 -19.25 7.26 -7.39
N CYS A 144 -18.47 6.82 -8.35
CA CYS A 144 -17.54 7.64 -9.11
C CYS A 144 -17.93 7.82 -10.58
N ILE A 145 -18.93 7.08 -11.03
CA ILE A 145 -19.54 7.15 -12.37
C ILE A 145 -21.04 7.43 -12.21
#